data_76d53c8f543edcbebecd58396292178d
#
_entry.id   76d53c8f543edcbebecd58396292178d
#
_cell.length_a   1.000
_cell.length_b   1.000
_cell.length_c   1.000
_cell.angle_alpha   90.00
_cell.angle_beta   90.00
_cell.angle_gamma   90.00
#
_symmetry.space_group_name_H-M   'P 1'
#
loop_
_entity.id
_entity.type
_entity.pdbx_description
1 polymer ?
#
loop_
_entity_poly.entity_id
_entity_poly.type
_entity_poly.pdbx_seq_one_letter_code
_entity_poly.pdbx_strand_id
1 'polypeptide(L)'
;VTSDHGNIQVNKAVQIKGDKETSTGIRYKYGRNLNLPEKAGMRITDPDRFFLPDHGMNTDYIIAKGGHFFIYPNDYHRFAKKYNNSFQHGGISLEEMIVPIATMRGKNV
;
A
#
# COMPACT_ATOMS: atom_id res chain seq x y z
N VAL A 1 -1.97 6.84 -24.56
CA VAL A 1 -2.32 7.31 -23.22
C VAL A 1 -2.37 6.12 -22.28
N THR A 2 -1.74 6.27 -21.14
CA THR A 2 -1.75 5.27 -20.09
C THR A 2 -1.65 5.96 -18.72
N SER A 3 -1.60 5.17 -17.65
CA SER A 3 -1.39 5.64 -16.28
C SER A 3 -0.20 4.91 -15.68
N ASP A 4 0.46 5.51 -14.68
CA ASP A 4 1.57 4.89 -13.96
C ASP A 4 1.08 3.80 -12.98
N HIS A 5 -0.14 3.93 -12.48
CA HIS A 5 -0.78 2.95 -11.58
C HIS A 5 -2.29 3.15 -11.60
N GLY A 6 -2.99 2.18 -11.02
CA GLY A 6 -4.41 2.33 -10.70
C GLY A 6 -4.60 2.83 -9.26
N ASN A 7 -5.83 2.83 -8.80
CA ASN A 7 -6.20 3.25 -7.45
C ASN A 7 -7.32 2.35 -6.91
N ILE A 8 -7.35 2.19 -5.59
CA ILE A 8 -8.42 1.50 -4.90
C ILE A 8 -9.02 2.40 -3.81
N GLN A 9 -10.32 2.38 -3.68
CA GLN A 9 -10.98 3.06 -2.56
C GLN A 9 -10.80 2.23 -1.29
N VAL A 10 -10.23 2.84 -0.25
CA VAL A 10 -9.95 2.18 1.02
C VAL A 10 -10.99 2.56 2.07
N ASN A 11 -11.38 1.60 2.92
CA ASN A 11 -12.40 1.80 3.92
C ASN A 11 -12.18 0.98 5.20
N LYS A 12 -11.06 0.28 5.32
CA LYS A 12 -10.77 -0.59 6.48
C LYS A 12 -9.42 -0.22 7.07
N ALA A 13 -9.44 0.66 8.07
CA ALA A 13 -8.24 1.08 8.78
C ALA A 13 -7.70 -0.06 9.65
N VAL A 14 -6.40 -0.28 9.60
CA VAL A 14 -5.69 -1.26 10.44
C VAL A 14 -4.55 -0.55 11.14
N GLN A 15 -4.52 -0.66 12.47
CA GLN A 15 -3.44 -0.11 13.26
C GLN A 15 -2.21 -1.01 13.18
N ILE A 16 -1.11 -0.45 12.73
CA ILE A 16 0.17 -1.16 12.61
C ILE A 16 1.18 -0.56 13.59
N LYS A 17 1.78 -1.42 14.38
CA LYS A 17 2.89 -1.09 15.28
C LYS A 17 4.16 -1.77 14.81
N GLY A 18 5.29 -1.15 15.07
CA GLY A 18 6.61 -1.71 14.82
C GLY A 18 7.64 -1.03 15.71
N ASP A 19 8.89 -1.47 15.61
CA ASP A 19 9.97 -0.92 16.45
C ASP A 19 10.25 0.55 16.14
N LYS A 20 10.09 0.94 14.90
CA LYS A 20 10.34 2.30 14.46
C LYS A 20 9.41 2.64 13.29
N GLU A 21 8.73 3.78 13.41
CA GLU A 21 7.88 4.27 12.35
C GLU A 21 8.73 4.96 11.29
N THR A 22 8.92 4.32 10.15
CA THR A 22 9.81 4.80 9.09
C THR A 22 9.10 5.02 7.76
N SER A 23 8.03 4.28 7.51
CA SER A 23 7.33 4.29 6.23
C SER A 23 6.08 5.16 6.31
N THR A 24 5.85 6.00 5.30
CA THR A 24 4.68 6.88 5.23
C THR A 24 3.53 6.31 4.40
N GLY A 25 3.77 5.25 3.61
CA GLY A 25 2.73 4.64 2.79
C GLY A 25 1.60 4.05 3.62
N ILE A 26 0.36 4.14 3.12
CA ILE A 26 -0.79 3.56 3.82
C ILE A 26 -1.27 2.24 3.22
N ARG A 27 -0.87 1.92 1.99
CA ARG A 27 -1.16 0.63 1.36
C ARG A 27 -0.01 -0.36 1.54
N TYR A 28 1.14 0.08 1.95
CA TYR A 28 2.27 -0.77 2.32
C TYR A 28 3.09 -0.07 3.41
N LYS A 29 3.80 -0.87 4.18
CA LYS A 29 4.78 -0.38 5.16
C LYS A 29 5.96 -1.33 5.21
N TYR A 30 7.11 -0.81 5.61
CA TYR A 30 8.27 -1.64 5.91
C TYR A 30 8.84 -1.25 7.27
N GLY A 31 9.44 -2.21 7.94
CA GLY A 31 10.02 -2.00 9.26
C GLY A 31 10.27 -3.31 9.98
N ARG A 32 10.70 -3.21 11.24
CA ARG A 32 10.94 -4.37 12.09
C ARG A 32 9.80 -4.60 13.06
N ASN A 33 9.50 -5.87 13.30
CA ASN A 33 8.48 -6.29 14.26
C ASN A 33 7.10 -5.66 14.00
N LEU A 34 6.75 -5.52 12.73
CA LEU A 34 5.44 -5.02 12.35
C LEU A 34 4.37 -6.07 12.68
N ASN A 35 3.34 -5.67 13.41
CA ASN A 35 2.18 -6.51 13.61
C ASN A 35 1.27 -6.39 12.37
N LEU A 36 0.79 -7.51 11.86
CA LEU A 36 -0.13 -7.53 10.73
C LEU A 36 -1.18 -8.61 10.95
N PRO A 37 -2.47 -8.24 11.07
CA PRO A 37 -3.53 -9.23 11.01
C PRO A 37 -3.53 -9.93 9.65
N GLU A 38 -3.59 -11.25 9.65
CA GLU A 38 -3.47 -12.06 8.44
C GLU A 38 -4.48 -11.66 7.36
N LYS A 39 -5.68 -11.27 7.76
CA LYS A 39 -6.74 -10.85 6.83
C LYS A 39 -6.49 -9.50 6.18
N ALA A 40 -5.64 -8.66 6.78
CA ALA A 40 -5.44 -7.28 6.35
C ALA A 40 -4.39 -7.14 5.26
N GLY A 41 -3.48 -8.10 5.12
CA GLY A 41 -2.40 -7.94 4.17
C GLY A 41 -1.52 -9.16 4.03
N MET A 42 -0.46 -8.99 3.26
CA MET A 42 0.58 -9.98 3.01
C MET A 42 1.91 -9.48 3.59
N ARG A 43 2.65 -10.39 4.22
CA ARG A 43 3.98 -10.11 4.77
C ARG A 43 5.06 -10.67 3.82
N ILE A 44 6.06 -9.86 3.55
CA ILE A 44 7.26 -10.26 2.81
C ILE A 44 8.44 -10.19 3.78
N THR A 45 9.02 -11.35 4.11
CA THR A 45 10.12 -11.47 5.06
C THR A 45 11.48 -11.48 4.40
N ASP A 46 11.53 -11.63 3.09
CA ASP A 46 12.74 -11.68 2.28
C ASP A 46 12.62 -10.68 1.12
N PRO A 47 12.90 -9.38 1.39
CA PRO A 47 12.69 -8.35 0.37
C PRO A 47 13.56 -8.55 -0.88
N ASP A 48 14.78 -9.08 -0.74
CA ASP A 48 15.68 -9.30 -1.87
C ASP A 48 15.08 -10.23 -2.93
N ARG A 49 14.33 -11.22 -2.48
CA ARG A 49 13.67 -12.18 -3.35
C ARG A 49 12.65 -11.53 -4.29
N PHE A 50 12.11 -10.40 -3.89
CA PHE A 50 11.10 -9.64 -4.64
C PHE A 50 11.66 -8.35 -5.21
N PHE A 51 12.99 -8.19 -5.21
CA PHE A 51 13.67 -6.98 -5.70
C PHE A 51 13.24 -5.70 -4.97
N LEU A 52 12.84 -5.85 -3.71
CA LEU A 52 12.52 -4.71 -2.86
C LEU A 52 13.77 -4.20 -2.14
N PRO A 53 13.86 -2.89 -1.86
CA PRO A 53 15.00 -2.34 -1.14
C PRO A 53 15.17 -2.98 0.24
N ASP A 54 16.42 -3.28 0.58
CA ASP A 54 16.79 -3.77 1.91
C ASP A 54 17.11 -2.57 2.81
N HIS A 55 16.36 -2.44 3.90
CA HIS A 55 16.50 -1.34 4.87
C HIS A 55 17.21 -1.78 6.14
N GLY A 56 17.92 -2.91 6.10
CA GLY A 56 18.66 -3.45 7.24
C GLY A 56 18.14 -4.80 7.68
N MET A 57 18.75 -5.34 8.76
CA MET A 57 18.41 -6.68 9.25
C MET A 57 16.98 -6.74 9.78
N ASN A 58 16.31 -7.85 9.50
CA ASN A 58 14.96 -8.15 9.97
C ASN A 58 13.88 -7.15 9.54
N THR A 59 14.11 -6.47 8.41
CA THR A 59 13.09 -5.59 7.84
C THR A 59 12.11 -6.40 7.00
N ASP A 60 10.85 -6.34 7.36
CA ASP A 60 9.76 -6.93 6.61
C ASP A 60 8.99 -5.86 5.85
N TYR A 61 8.35 -6.24 4.76
CA TYR A 61 7.34 -5.45 4.09
C TYR A 61 5.97 -6.04 4.38
N ILE A 62 4.98 -5.18 4.58
CA ILE A 62 3.58 -5.57 4.65
C ILE A 62 2.80 -4.80 3.58
N ILE A 63 1.94 -5.50 2.87
CA ILE A 63 1.17 -4.96 1.74
C ILE A 63 -0.30 -5.23 1.99
N ALA A 64 -1.14 -4.19 1.89
CA ALA A 64 -2.56 -4.27 2.20
C ALA A 64 -3.33 -5.10 1.16
N LYS A 65 -4.29 -5.87 1.64
CA LYS A 65 -5.27 -6.60 0.82
C LYS A 65 -6.59 -5.83 0.75
N GLY A 66 -7.28 -5.93 -0.39
CA GLY A 66 -8.60 -5.33 -0.56
C GLY A 66 -8.61 -3.85 -0.15
N GLY A 67 -9.66 -3.41 0.51
CA GLY A 67 -9.82 -2.04 0.96
C GLY A 67 -9.13 -1.67 2.27
N HIS A 68 -8.19 -2.48 2.75
CA HIS A 68 -7.47 -2.18 3.98
C HIS A 68 -6.43 -1.07 3.77
N PHE A 69 -6.15 -0.32 4.82
CA PHE A 69 -5.05 0.63 4.85
C PHE A 69 -4.42 0.70 6.22
N PHE A 70 -3.13 1.00 6.28
CA PHE A 70 -2.30 0.88 7.47
C PHE A 70 -2.00 2.23 8.07
N ILE A 71 -2.31 2.39 9.34
CA ILE A 71 -2.07 3.62 10.09
C ILE A 71 -1.27 3.29 11.35
N TYR A 72 -0.27 4.09 11.65
CA TYR A 72 0.46 3.98 12.91
C TYR A 72 -0.41 4.42 14.10
N PRO A 73 -0.07 3.99 15.33
CA PRO A 73 -0.86 4.33 16.51
C PRO A 73 -0.95 5.82 16.80
N ASN A 74 0.09 6.60 16.45
CA ASN A 74 0.12 8.04 16.69
C ASN A 74 -0.95 8.73 15.86
N ASP A 75 -1.87 9.44 16.52
CA ASP A 75 -3.01 10.09 15.88
C ASP A 75 -3.88 9.15 15.03
N TYR A 76 -4.01 7.90 15.44
CA TYR A 76 -4.69 6.86 14.68
C TYR A 76 -6.08 7.28 14.22
N HIS A 77 -6.91 7.77 15.12
CA HIS A 77 -8.31 8.11 14.77
C HIS A 77 -8.39 9.26 13.76
N ARG A 78 -7.50 10.21 13.87
CA ARG A 78 -7.43 11.34 12.95
C ARG A 78 -7.09 10.88 11.52
N PHE A 79 -6.06 10.06 11.38
CA PHE A 79 -5.63 9.58 10.08
C PHE A 79 -6.56 8.51 9.52
N ALA A 80 -7.12 7.65 10.36
CA ALA A 80 -8.13 6.67 9.93
C ALA A 80 -9.35 7.37 9.32
N LYS A 81 -9.82 8.44 9.96
CA LYS A 81 -10.94 9.25 9.44
C LYS A 81 -10.55 10.00 8.15
N LYS A 82 -9.35 10.56 8.10
CA LYS A 82 -8.86 11.31 6.95
C LYS A 82 -8.82 10.47 5.69
N TYR A 83 -8.33 9.23 5.79
CA TYR A 83 -8.13 8.37 4.63
C TYR A 83 -9.29 7.45 4.33
N ASN A 84 -10.27 7.35 5.22
CA ASN A 84 -11.45 6.51 4.99
C ASN A 84 -12.19 6.97 3.72
N ASN A 85 -12.53 6.03 2.85
CA ASN A 85 -13.17 6.26 1.56
C ASN A 85 -12.34 7.08 0.56
N SER A 86 -11.05 7.26 0.81
CA SER A 86 -10.14 7.89 -0.17
C SER A 86 -9.63 6.85 -1.18
N PHE A 87 -9.14 7.33 -2.32
CA PHE A 87 -8.48 6.49 -3.32
C PHE A 87 -6.98 6.48 -3.04
N GLN A 88 -6.42 5.29 -2.94
CA GLN A 88 -5.02 5.08 -2.60
C GLN A 88 -4.37 4.08 -3.56
N HIS A 89 -3.04 4.04 -3.56
CA HIS A 89 -2.24 3.11 -4.34
C HIS A 89 -1.01 2.66 -3.54
N GLY A 90 -0.24 1.74 -4.13
CA GLY A 90 0.97 1.20 -3.50
C GLY A 90 0.80 -0.23 -3.00
N GLY A 91 -0.42 -0.78 -3.07
CA GLY A 91 -0.68 -2.19 -2.79
C GLY A 91 -0.68 -3.03 -4.05
N ILE A 92 -1.23 -4.23 -3.95
CA ILE A 92 -1.20 -5.24 -5.01
C ILE A 92 -2.60 -5.67 -5.48
N SER A 93 -3.63 -4.87 -5.20
CA SER A 93 -4.96 -5.17 -5.74
C SER A 93 -4.99 -4.99 -7.26
N LEU A 94 -5.93 -5.64 -7.91
CA LEU A 94 -6.11 -5.47 -9.36
C LEU A 94 -6.38 -4.00 -9.71
N GLU A 95 -7.15 -3.31 -8.89
CA GLU A 95 -7.48 -1.89 -9.06
C GLU A 95 -6.23 -1.00 -9.05
N GLU A 96 -5.19 -1.40 -8.33
CA GLU A 96 -3.94 -0.64 -8.24
C GLU A 96 -2.95 -1.00 -9.34
N MET A 97 -2.94 -2.26 -9.78
CA MET A 97 -1.91 -2.79 -10.66
C MET A 97 -2.30 -2.75 -12.14
N ILE A 98 -3.59 -2.80 -12.45
CA ILE A 98 -4.06 -2.78 -13.84
C ILE A 98 -4.26 -1.33 -14.27
N VAL A 99 -3.67 -0.99 -15.42
CA VAL A 99 -3.77 0.35 -15.99
C VAL A 99 -4.33 0.26 -17.41
N PRO A 100 -5.07 1.29 -17.87
CA PRO A 100 -5.53 1.35 -19.24
C PRO A 100 -4.38 1.71 -20.18
N ILE A 101 -4.43 1.21 -21.41
CA ILE A 101 -3.57 1.65 -22.49
C ILE A 101 -4.48 2.00 -23.66
N ALA A 102 -4.45 3.26 -24.08
CA ALA A 102 -5.25 3.75 -25.20
C ALA A 102 -4.37 4.33 -26.29
N THR A 103 -4.52 3.82 -27.49
CA THR A 103 -3.88 4.40 -28.68
C THR A 103 -4.88 5.31 -29.38
N MET A 104 -4.49 6.55 -29.59
CA MET A 104 -5.33 7.54 -30.24
C MET A 104 -4.68 8.03 -31.53
N ARG A 105 -5.50 8.29 -32.53
CA ARG A 105 -5.05 8.85 -33.81
C ARG A 105 -5.76 10.15 -34.09
N GLY A 106 -5.05 11.08 -34.72
CA GLY A 106 -5.67 12.29 -35.19
C GLY A 106 -6.82 11.99 -36.16
N LYS A 107 -7.87 12.78 -36.06
CA LYS A 107 -9.02 12.65 -36.95
C LYS A 107 -8.68 13.30 -38.29
N ASN A 108 -8.84 12.55 -39.36
CA ASN A 108 -8.74 13.13 -40.71
C ASN A 108 -10.03 13.89 -41.00
N VAL A 109 -9.88 15.15 -41.32
CA VAL A 109 -10.99 16.03 -41.63
C VAL A 109 -11.02 16.33 -43.13
#